data_3a0da34fedac909bc03fe847ba05515b
#
_entry.id   3a0da34fedac909bc03fe847ba05515b
#
_cell.length_a   1.000
_cell.length_b   1.000
_cell.length_c   1.000
_cell.angle_alpha   90.00
_cell.angle_beta   90.00
_cell.angle_gamma   90.00
#
_symmetry.space_group_name_H-M   'P 1'
#
loop_
_entity.id
_entity.type
_entity.pdbx_description
1 polymer ?
#
loop_
_entity_poly.entity_id
_entity_poly.type
_entity_poly.pdbx_seq_one_letter_code
_entity_poly.pdbx_strand_id
1 'polypeptide(L)'
;MPRIIEKYLEYIVAIVIGLITRNIWVGIAVLCLGLLLRLTLFKGSRSNQVNLRQAGAIEGGYNPSDFELNLLALCALVIKADGTGPTQKELDYVRYKFVSLYGKDKANDIFRTFNQIKQHEVPITRICLYMRARTNYEARLSIIHFLFDIASLDGRIKEAELALIERINKNLNIDQSDFESVKAMFRQEKDDDYTILGVSKDASEAEIKKAYRDMVKKYHPDRIDTNDVAIRKGAEEKFKRIQEA
;
A
#
# COMPACT_ATOMS: atom_id res chain seq x y z
N MET A 1 30.40 -1.45 9.29
CA MET A 1 31.75 -1.70 8.74
C MET A 1 31.87 -2.83 7.69
N PRO A 2 31.03 -3.88 7.60
CA PRO A 2 31.24 -4.94 6.59
C PRO A 2 30.97 -4.55 5.13
N ARG A 3 30.10 -3.58 4.85
CA ARG A 3 29.73 -3.19 3.47
C ARG A 3 30.80 -2.41 2.68
N ILE A 4 31.75 -1.79 3.36
CA ILE A 4 32.83 -1.05 2.71
C ILE A 4 33.92 -2.02 2.22
N ILE A 5 34.21 -3.06 2.97
CA ILE A 5 35.22 -4.08 2.62
C ILE A 5 34.78 -4.88 1.39
N GLU A 6 33.51 -5.26 1.29
CA GLU A 6 32.95 -5.96 0.12
C GLU A 6 33.05 -5.13 -1.18
N LYS A 7 32.92 -3.80 -1.07
CA LYS A 7 32.95 -2.88 -2.21
C LYS A 7 34.36 -2.78 -2.84
N TYR A 8 35.42 -2.98 -2.04
CA TYR A 8 36.80 -2.83 -2.49
C TYR A 8 37.57 -4.17 -2.60
N LEU A 9 36.92 -5.28 -2.25
CA LEU A 9 37.54 -6.61 -2.26
C LEU A 9 38.07 -6.98 -3.63
N GLU A 10 37.36 -6.69 -4.71
CA GLU A 10 37.78 -6.98 -6.10
C GLU A 10 39.05 -6.22 -6.48
N TYR A 11 39.17 -4.97 -6.04
CA TYR A 11 40.37 -4.15 -6.30
C TYR A 11 41.58 -4.66 -5.52
N ILE A 12 41.37 -5.09 -4.27
CA ILE A 12 42.42 -5.63 -3.40
C ILE A 12 42.94 -6.95 -4.01
N VAL A 13 42.04 -7.85 -4.44
CA VAL A 13 42.39 -9.12 -5.06
C VAL A 13 43.16 -8.91 -6.36
N ALA A 14 42.73 -7.99 -7.23
CA ALA A 14 43.43 -7.68 -8.48
C ALA A 14 44.86 -7.13 -8.26
N ILE A 15 45.02 -6.23 -7.26
CA ILE A 15 46.34 -5.68 -6.88
C ILE A 15 47.26 -6.79 -6.35
N VAL A 16 46.75 -7.67 -5.49
CA VAL A 16 47.51 -8.77 -4.90
C VAL A 16 47.96 -9.74 -5.99
N ILE A 17 47.12 -10.13 -6.94
CA ILE A 17 47.46 -11.01 -8.07
C ILE A 17 48.48 -10.34 -8.99
N GLY A 18 48.33 -9.04 -9.30
CA GLY A 18 49.28 -8.27 -10.10
C GLY A 18 50.68 -8.22 -9.44
N LEU A 19 50.74 -8.06 -8.12
CA LEU A 19 51.99 -8.09 -7.35
C LEU A 19 52.65 -9.47 -7.31
N ILE A 20 51.86 -10.54 -7.12
CA ILE A 20 52.38 -11.93 -7.07
C ILE A 20 52.94 -12.35 -8.44
N THR A 21 52.25 -12.02 -9.51
CA THR A 21 52.67 -12.41 -10.88
C THR A 21 53.74 -11.50 -11.49
N ARG A 22 54.10 -10.40 -10.80
CA ARG A 22 54.99 -9.34 -11.32
C ARG A 22 54.60 -8.83 -12.73
N ASN A 23 53.33 -9.00 -13.11
CA ASN A 23 52.82 -8.60 -14.41
C ASN A 23 51.55 -7.76 -14.28
N ILE A 24 51.70 -6.46 -14.52
CA ILE A 24 50.59 -5.50 -14.35
C ILE A 24 49.38 -5.80 -15.27
N TRP A 25 49.65 -6.42 -16.44
CA TRP A 25 48.58 -6.78 -17.39
C TRP A 25 47.67 -7.89 -16.88
N VAL A 26 48.22 -8.83 -16.06
CA VAL A 26 47.42 -9.87 -15.40
C VAL A 26 46.48 -9.27 -14.36
N GLY A 27 46.94 -8.30 -13.59
CA GLY A 27 46.13 -7.58 -12.64
C GLY A 27 44.96 -6.83 -13.32
N ILE A 28 45.24 -6.16 -14.44
CA ILE A 28 44.25 -5.48 -15.26
C ILE A 28 43.22 -6.46 -15.85
N ALA A 29 43.67 -7.61 -16.37
CA ALA A 29 42.80 -8.64 -16.92
C ALA A 29 41.85 -9.23 -15.87
N VAL A 30 42.34 -9.48 -14.65
CA VAL A 30 41.51 -9.95 -13.53
C VAL A 30 40.47 -8.88 -13.11
N LEU A 31 40.87 -7.62 -13.09
CA LEU A 31 39.97 -6.48 -12.80
C LEU A 31 38.86 -6.34 -13.85
N CYS A 32 39.23 -6.43 -15.14
CA CYS A 32 38.27 -6.42 -16.24
C CYS A 32 37.32 -7.61 -16.20
N LEU A 33 37.82 -8.81 -15.89
CA LEU A 33 37.01 -10.02 -15.77
C LEU A 33 36.05 -9.93 -14.59
N GLY A 34 36.49 -9.42 -13.43
CA GLY A 34 35.64 -9.17 -12.26
C GLY A 34 34.53 -8.14 -12.55
N LEU A 35 34.88 -7.06 -13.26
CA LEU A 35 33.92 -6.04 -13.70
C LEU A 35 32.89 -6.61 -14.70
N LEU A 36 33.32 -7.46 -15.61
CA LEU A 36 32.48 -8.11 -16.61
C LEU A 36 31.56 -9.15 -15.96
N LEU A 37 32.05 -9.94 -15.00
CA LEU A 37 31.24 -10.85 -14.18
C LEU A 37 30.20 -10.08 -13.34
N ARG A 38 30.60 -8.95 -12.77
CA ARG A 38 29.71 -8.09 -12.03
C ARG A 38 28.60 -7.52 -12.93
N LEU A 39 28.93 -7.08 -14.14
CA LEU A 39 27.95 -6.59 -15.11
C LEU A 39 26.99 -7.70 -15.57
N THR A 40 27.46 -8.96 -15.70
CA THR A 40 26.61 -10.08 -16.12
C THR A 40 25.80 -10.66 -14.97
N LEU A 41 26.38 -10.84 -13.79
CA LEU A 41 25.70 -11.39 -12.61
C LEU A 41 24.76 -10.37 -11.96
N PHE A 42 25.11 -9.06 -11.93
CA PHE A 42 24.21 -7.99 -11.45
C PHE A 42 23.17 -7.55 -12.49
N LYS A 43 23.36 -7.88 -13.78
CA LYS A 43 22.30 -7.68 -14.79
C LYS A 43 21.09 -8.59 -14.50
N GLY A 44 21.29 -9.75 -13.87
CA GLY A 44 20.23 -10.64 -13.41
C GLY A 44 19.47 -10.15 -12.17
N SER A 45 20.09 -9.35 -11.28
CA SER A 45 19.45 -8.85 -10.06
C SER A 45 18.82 -7.46 -10.24
N ARG A 46 19.13 -6.73 -11.31
CA ARG A 46 18.45 -5.47 -11.70
C ARG A 46 17.16 -5.69 -12.51
N SER A 47 16.89 -6.91 -12.94
CA SER A 47 15.69 -7.19 -13.74
C SER A 47 14.41 -7.38 -12.90
N ASN A 48 14.49 -7.29 -11.55
CA ASN A 48 13.29 -7.23 -10.69
C ASN A 48 12.94 -5.82 -10.18
N GLN A 49 13.69 -4.79 -10.51
CA GLN A 49 13.07 -3.50 -10.79
C GLN A 49 12.45 -3.65 -12.20
N VAL A 50 11.31 -4.34 -12.25
CA VAL A 50 10.39 -4.24 -13.38
C VAL A 50 10.42 -2.77 -13.79
N ASN A 51 10.70 -2.51 -15.06
CA ASN A 51 10.58 -1.20 -15.66
C ASN A 51 9.12 -0.72 -15.49
N LEU A 52 8.76 -0.26 -14.29
CA LEU A 52 7.51 0.44 -13.99
C LEU A 52 7.35 1.67 -14.91
N ARG A 53 8.46 2.18 -15.47
CA ARG A 53 8.44 3.25 -16.47
C ARG A 53 8.05 2.79 -17.88
N GLN A 54 8.29 1.53 -18.27
CA GLN A 54 7.93 1.02 -19.60
C GLN A 54 6.63 0.19 -19.63
N ALA A 55 6.16 -0.31 -18.48
CA ALA A 55 4.86 -0.96 -18.39
C ALA A 55 3.69 0.02 -18.19
N GLY A 56 3.94 1.32 -18.20
CA GLY A 56 2.99 2.34 -17.77
C GLY A 56 2.47 3.31 -18.83
N ALA A 57 2.97 3.26 -20.04
CA ALA A 57 2.34 4.00 -21.13
C ALA A 57 1.25 3.12 -21.76
N ILE A 58 0.11 3.00 -21.10
CA ILE A 58 -1.12 2.67 -21.77
C ILE A 58 -1.50 3.95 -22.54
N GLU A 59 -1.64 3.87 -23.86
CA GLU A 59 -2.21 4.93 -24.69
C GLU A 59 -3.51 5.40 -24.02
N GLY A 60 -3.52 6.61 -23.45
CA GLY A 60 -4.66 7.14 -22.72
C GLY A 60 -4.33 7.95 -21.47
N GLY A 61 -3.06 8.24 -21.18
CA GLY A 61 -2.71 9.16 -20.08
C GLY A 61 -2.79 8.59 -18.67
N TYR A 62 -3.01 7.28 -18.50
CA TYR A 62 -2.91 6.64 -17.18
C TYR A 62 -1.46 6.59 -16.74
N ASN A 63 -1.13 7.43 -15.79
CA ASN A 63 0.10 7.29 -15.04
C ASN A 63 -0.18 6.39 -13.83
N PRO A 64 0.29 5.11 -13.82
CA PRO A 64 0.12 4.25 -12.65
C PRO A 64 0.81 4.82 -11.40
N SER A 65 1.48 5.96 -11.53
CA SER A 65 2.12 6.69 -10.43
C SER A 65 1.17 7.59 -9.64
N ASP A 66 -0.09 7.73 -10.04
CA ASP A 66 -1.03 8.60 -9.34
C ASP A 66 -1.75 7.82 -8.25
N PHE A 67 -1.41 8.11 -7.00
CA PHE A 67 -1.98 7.46 -5.82
C PHE A 67 -3.51 7.60 -5.80
N GLU A 68 -4.01 8.80 -6.07
CA GLU A 68 -5.42 9.15 -6.05
C GLU A 68 -6.23 8.37 -7.11
N LEU A 69 -5.66 8.16 -8.29
CA LEU A 69 -6.27 7.33 -9.33
C LEU A 69 -6.37 5.85 -8.92
N ASN A 70 -5.32 5.33 -8.29
CA ASN A 70 -5.31 3.96 -7.79
C ASN A 70 -6.32 3.79 -6.64
N LEU A 71 -6.44 4.77 -5.75
CA LEU A 71 -7.45 4.76 -4.69
C LEU A 71 -8.87 4.78 -5.29
N LEU A 72 -9.14 5.66 -6.26
CA LEU A 72 -10.42 5.70 -6.96
C LEU A 72 -10.72 4.39 -7.69
N ALA A 73 -9.70 3.74 -8.29
CA ALA A 73 -9.86 2.44 -8.92
C ALA A 73 -10.28 1.35 -7.92
N LEU A 74 -9.68 1.31 -6.72
CA LEU A 74 -10.11 0.38 -5.66
C LEU A 74 -11.56 0.66 -5.22
N CYS A 75 -11.94 1.93 -5.04
CA CYS A 75 -13.32 2.30 -4.71
C CYS A 75 -14.30 1.81 -5.79
N ALA A 76 -13.99 2.05 -7.06
CA ALA A 76 -14.83 1.63 -8.18
C ALA A 76 -14.96 0.10 -8.28
N LEU A 77 -13.91 -0.65 -7.94
CA LEU A 77 -13.94 -2.11 -7.89
C LEU A 77 -14.84 -2.60 -6.76
N VAL A 78 -14.75 -2.00 -5.56
CA VAL A 78 -15.60 -2.37 -4.41
C VAL A 78 -17.07 -2.13 -4.71
N ILE A 79 -17.43 -0.94 -5.22
CA ILE A 79 -18.81 -0.59 -5.58
C ILE A 79 -19.40 -1.53 -6.65
N LYS A 80 -18.57 -2.04 -7.57
CA LYS A 80 -18.98 -2.95 -8.63
C LYS A 80 -18.94 -4.43 -8.23
N ALA A 81 -18.52 -4.76 -7.02
CA ALA A 81 -18.23 -6.12 -6.63
C ALA A 81 -19.45 -7.06 -6.69
N ASP A 82 -20.65 -6.53 -6.44
CA ASP A 82 -21.91 -7.28 -6.47
C ASP A 82 -22.51 -7.47 -7.87
N GLY A 83 -21.90 -6.88 -8.90
CA GLY A 83 -22.34 -6.98 -10.29
C GLY A 83 -23.59 -6.13 -10.66
N THR A 84 -24.17 -5.41 -9.71
CA THR A 84 -25.38 -4.58 -9.96
C THR A 84 -25.05 -3.22 -10.57
N GLY A 85 -23.75 -2.86 -10.56
CA GLY A 85 -23.26 -1.56 -10.97
C GLY A 85 -23.44 -0.48 -9.90
N PRO A 86 -22.74 0.66 -10.04
CA PRO A 86 -22.78 1.72 -9.05
C PRO A 86 -24.15 2.40 -8.99
N THR A 87 -24.68 2.58 -7.78
CA THR A 87 -25.84 3.43 -7.54
C THR A 87 -25.44 4.90 -7.60
N GLN A 88 -26.44 5.79 -7.88
CA GLN A 88 -26.16 7.23 -7.88
C GLN A 88 -25.66 7.71 -6.51
N LYS A 89 -26.20 7.16 -5.41
CA LYS A 89 -25.79 7.47 -4.05
C LYS A 89 -24.31 7.16 -3.77
N GLU A 90 -23.83 6.00 -4.22
CA GLU A 90 -22.41 5.61 -4.10
C GLU A 90 -21.51 6.52 -4.92
N LEU A 91 -21.90 6.84 -6.16
CA LEU A 91 -21.15 7.75 -7.02
C LEU A 91 -21.05 9.17 -6.41
N ASP A 92 -22.17 9.69 -5.90
CA ASP A 92 -22.22 11.01 -5.29
C ASP A 92 -21.39 11.06 -4.00
N TYR A 93 -21.40 9.97 -3.23
CA TYR A 93 -20.59 9.87 -2.02
C TYR A 93 -19.08 9.80 -2.32
N VAL A 94 -18.65 8.96 -3.24
CA VAL A 94 -17.26 8.93 -3.67
C VAL A 94 -16.82 10.29 -4.19
N ARG A 95 -17.67 10.95 -4.99
CA ARG A 95 -17.40 12.30 -5.48
C ARG A 95 -17.28 13.30 -4.33
N TYR A 96 -18.20 13.28 -3.40
CA TYR A 96 -18.16 14.15 -2.20
C TYR A 96 -16.88 13.93 -1.40
N LYS A 97 -16.51 12.68 -1.11
CA LYS A 97 -15.27 12.34 -0.40
C LYS A 97 -14.03 12.85 -1.15
N PHE A 98 -13.91 12.60 -2.45
CA PHE A 98 -12.77 13.07 -3.24
C PHE A 98 -12.68 14.60 -3.32
N VAL A 99 -13.80 15.29 -3.48
CA VAL A 99 -13.86 16.76 -3.45
C VAL A 99 -13.47 17.30 -2.08
N SER A 100 -13.94 16.67 -0.99
CA SER A 100 -13.56 17.04 0.38
C SER A 100 -12.09 16.84 0.69
N LEU A 101 -11.46 15.82 0.08
CA LEU A 101 -10.06 15.45 0.32
C LEU A 101 -9.09 16.27 -0.54
N TYR A 102 -9.38 16.40 -1.81
CA TYR A 102 -8.43 16.93 -2.81
C TYR A 102 -8.82 18.30 -3.36
N GLY A 103 -9.99 18.80 -3.01
CA GLY A 103 -10.57 19.99 -3.61
C GLY A 103 -11.26 19.70 -4.96
N LYS A 104 -12.13 20.63 -5.38
CA LYS A 104 -13.01 20.44 -6.54
C LYS A 104 -12.26 20.23 -7.86
N ASP A 105 -11.22 21.05 -8.11
CA ASP A 105 -10.52 21.02 -9.39
C ASP A 105 -9.70 19.73 -9.55
N LYS A 106 -8.92 19.38 -8.53
CA LYS A 106 -8.12 18.15 -8.52
C LYS A 106 -9.01 16.91 -8.57
N ALA A 107 -10.13 16.88 -7.82
CA ALA A 107 -11.08 15.78 -7.89
C ALA A 107 -11.67 15.63 -9.29
N ASN A 108 -12.05 16.71 -9.95
CA ASN A 108 -12.56 16.66 -11.31
C ASN A 108 -11.53 16.12 -12.32
N ASP A 109 -10.25 16.48 -12.17
CA ASP A 109 -9.17 15.95 -13.00
C ASP A 109 -8.96 14.46 -12.78
N ILE A 110 -8.99 13.99 -11.51
CA ILE A 110 -8.93 12.57 -11.16
C ILE A 110 -10.08 11.80 -11.82
N PHE A 111 -11.33 12.28 -11.70
CA PHE A 111 -12.50 11.64 -12.31
C PHE A 111 -12.45 11.65 -13.83
N ARG A 112 -11.99 12.73 -14.44
CA ARG A 112 -11.83 12.82 -15.89
C ARG A 112 -10.82 11.78 -16.38
N THR A 113 -9.65 11.73 -15.76
CA THR A 113 -8.60 10.76 -16.08
C THR A 113 -9.08 9.33 -15.86
N PHE A 114 -9.76 9.06 -14.73
CA PHE A 114 -10.33 7.75 -14.44
C PHE A 114 -11.33 7.31 -15.51
N ASN A 115 -12.21 8.21 -15.97
CA ASN A 115 -13.19 7.90 -17.02
C ASN A 115 -12.54 7.56 -18.37
N GLN A 116 -11.38 8.13 -18.67
CA GLN A 116 -10.64 7.81 -19.91
C GLN A 116 -10.02 6.41 -19.85
N ILE A 117 -9.59 5.96 -18.67
CA ILE A 117 -8.88 4.70 -18.49
C ILE A 117 -9.76 3.53 -18.01
N LYS A 118 -11.02 3.79 -17.60
CA LYS A 118 -11.92 2.77 -17.02
C LYS A 118 -12.22 1.58 -17.92
N GLN A 119 -11.93 1.69 -19.23
CA GLN A 119 -12.06 0.60 -20.20
C GLN A 119 -10.91 -0.41 -20.10
N HIS A 120 -9.83 -0.05 -19.43
CA HIS A 120 -8.68 -0.92 -19.22
C HIS A 120 -8.78 -1.53 -17.83
N GLU A 121 -8.97 -2.85 -17.75
CA GLU A 121 -8.95 -3.56 -16.46
C GLU A 121 -7.54 -3.52 -15.87
N VAL A 122 -7.37 -2.76 -14.79
CA VAL A 122 -6.13 -2.77 -14.04
C VAL A 122 -6.20 -3.86 -12.97
N PRO A 123 -5.32 -4.86 -12.99
CA PRO A 123 -5.33 -5.92 -11.98
C PRO A 123 -5.16 -5.38 -10.56
N ILE A 124 -6.01 -5.82 -9.63
CA ILE A 124 -5.96 -5.44 -8.20
C ILE A 124 -4.55 -5.61 -7.62
N THR A 125 -3.88 -6.71 -7.97
CA THR A 125 -2.50 -7.01 -7.53
C THR A 125 -1.52 -5.91 -7.91
N ARG A 126 -1.67 -5.31 -9.09
CA ARG A 126 -0.80 -4.23 -9.56
C ARG A 126 -1.04 -2.94 -8.78
N ILE A 127 -2.31 -2.59 -8.54
CA ILE A 127 -2.70 -1.42 -7.73
C ILE A 127 -2.14 -1.58 -6.31
N CYS A 128 -2.39 -2.73 -5.69
CA CYS A 128 -1.92 -2.99 -4.32
C CYS A 128 -0.39 -3.01 -4.21
N LEU A 129 0.32 -3.56 -5.19
CA LEU A 129 1.78 -3.55 -5.24
C LEU A 129 2.32 -2.11 -5.29
N TYR A 130 1.72 -1.27 -6.13
CA TYR A 130 2.05 0.14 -6.22
C TYR A 130 1.83 0.87 -4.89
N MET A 131 0.66 0.66 -4.27
CA MET A 131 0.32 1.25 -2.97
C MET A 131 1.28 0.81 -1.86
N ARG A 132 1.60 -0.48 -1.78
CA ARG A 132 2.59 -1.02 -0.83
C ARG A 132 3.96 -0.39 -0.95
N ALA A 133 4.40 -0.12 -2.17
CA ALA A 133 5.73 0.46 -2.41
C ALA A 133 5.83 1.93 -1.95
N ARG A 134 4.70 2.61 -1.73
CA ARG A 134 4.63 4.06 -1.42
C ARG A 134 3.99 4.39 -0.08
N THR A 135 3.50 3.41 0.63
CA THR A 135 2.81 3.62 1.91
C THR A 135 3.41 2.73 2.99
N ASN A 136 3.48 3.26 4.21
CA ASN A 136 3.79 2.45 5.38
C ASN A 136 2.60 1.57 5.78
N TYR A 137 2.76 0.76 6.81
CA TYR A 137 1.73 -0.19 7.25
C TYR A 137 0.45 0.52 7.70
N GLU A 138 0.57 1.59 8.47
CA GLU A 138 -0.53 2.37 9.02
C GLU A 138 -1.35 3.06 7.91
N ALA A 139 -0.68 3.58 6.89
CA ALA A 139 -1.33 4.14 5.71
C ALA A 139 -2.14 3.09 4.93
N ARG A 140 -1.63 1.86 4.83
CA ARG A 140 -2.38 0.76 4.18
C ARG A 140 -3.64 0.39 4.96
N LEU A 141 -3.59 0.40 6.29
CA LEU A 141 -4.77 0.23 7.14
C LEU A 141 -5.81 1.32 6.91
N SER A 142 -5.37 2.56 6.69
CA SER A 142 -6.27 3.68 6.38
C SER A 142 -6.94 3.51 5.00
N ILE A 143 -6.24 2.90 4.03
CA ILE A 143 -6.86 2.52 2.74
C ILE A 143 -7.99 1.52 2.97
N ILE A 144 -7.77 0.47 3.76
CA ILE A 144 -8.82 -0.52 4.07
C ILE A 144 -9.99 0.13 4.80
N HIS A 145 -9.73 0.99 5.79
CA HIS A 145 -10.77 1.74 6.48
C HIS A 145 -11.61 2.58 5.48
N PHE A 146 -10.97 3.28 4.55
CA PHE A 146 -11.64 4.07 3.52
C PHE A 146 -12.52 3.24 2.59
N LEU A 147 -12.07 2.02 2.23
CA LEU A 147 -12.87 1.10 1.41
C LEU A 147 -14.11 0.59 2.18
N PHE A 148 -13.97 0.30 3.47
CA PHE A 148 -15.10 -0.05 4.33
C PHE A 148 -16.08 1.10 4.51
N ASP A 149 -15.61 2.34 4.65
CA ASP A 149 -16.45 3.53 4.73
C ASP A 149 -17.35 3.67 3.49
N ILE A 150 -16.79 3.40 2.29
CA ILE A 150 -17.57 3.39 1.04
C ILE A 150 -18.56 2.22 1.00
N ALA A 151 -18.13 1.00 1.33
CA ALA A 151 -18.97 -0.19 1.29
C ALA A 151 -20.11 -0.17 2.31
N SER A 152 -19.93 0.57 3.43
CA SER A 152 -20.96 0.69 4.49
C SER A 152 -22.05 1.72 4.20
N LEU A 153 -21.99 2.41 3.06
CA LEU A 153 -22.86 3.54 2.74
C LEU A 153 -24.36 3.22 2.76
N ASP A 154 -24.72 2.01 2.39
CA ASP A 154 -26.11 1.51 2.41
C ASP A 154 -26.51 0.90 3.76
N GLY A 155 -25.68 1.09 4.79
CA GLY A 155 -25.92 0.60 6.16
C GLY A 155 -25.52 -0.88 6.35
N ARG A 156 -25.18 -1.60 5.29
CA ARG A 156 -24.74 -3.00 5.36
C ARG A 156 -23.78 -3.32 4.21
N ILE A 157 -22.62 -3.82 4.58
CA ILE A 157 -21.61 -4.29 3.61
C ILE A 157 -22.10 -5.59 2.99
N LYS A 158 -22.16 -5.64 1.67
CA LYS A 158 -22.54 -6.84 0.92
C LYS A 158 -21.42 -7.86 0.95
N GLU A 159 -21.78 -9.14 0.84
CA GLU A 159 -20.81 -10.24 0.91
C GLU A 159 -19.73 -10.15 -0.21
N ALA A 160 -20.14 -9.78 -1.42
CA ALA A 160 -19.22 -9.60 -2.54
C ALA A 160 -18.22 -8.44 -2.32
N GLU A 161 -18.67 -7.34 -1.73
CA GLU A 161 -17.82 -6.20 -1.37
C GLU A 161 -16.82 -6.61 -0.27
N LEU A 162 -17.30 -7.31 0.77
CA LEU A 162 -16.44 -7.82 1.83
C LEU A 162 -15.36 -8.75 1.28
N ALA A 163 -15.74 -9.74 0.46
CA ALA A 163 -14.79 -10.67 -0.16
C ALA A 163 -13.72 -9.95 -1.00
N LEU A 164 -14.12 -8.88 -1.70
CA LEU A 164 -13.18 -8.08 -2.47
C LEU A 164 -12.24 -7.27 -1.57
N ILE A 165 -12.76 -6.65 -0.49
CA ILE A 165 -11.93 -5.91 0.47
C ILE A 165 -10.95 -6.87 1.17
N GLU A 166 -11.36 -8.10 1.51
CA GLU A 166 -10.46 -9.14 2.04
C GLU A 166 -9.35 -9.50 1.04
N ARG A 167 -9.68 -9.60 -0.25
CA ARG A 167 -8.67 -9.82 -1.30
C ARG A 167 -7.69 -8.65 -1.43
N ILE A 168 -8.19 -7.42 -1.34
CA ILE A 168 -7.35 -6.22 -1.33
C ILE A 168 -6.45 -6.23 -0.09
N ASN A 169 -6.99 -6.56 1.09
CA ASN A 169 -6.26 -6.68 2.34
C ASN A 169 -5.03 -7.61 2.22
N LYS A 170 -5.24 -8.82 1.70
CA LYS A 170 -4.17 -9.79 1.45
C LYS A 170 -3.09 -9.23 0.52
N ASN A 171 -3.49 -8.54 -0.56
CA ASN A 171 -2.56 -7.94 -1.51
C ASN A 171 -1.81 -6.73 -0.92
N LEU A 172 -2.40 -6.00 0.01
CA LEU A 172 -1.76 -4.92 0.75
C LEU A 172 -0.82 -5.42 1.86
N ASN A 173 -0.80 -6.74 2.12
CA ASN A 173 0.01 -7.37 3.17
C ASN A 173 -0.29 -6.77 4.55
N ILE A 174 -1.57 -6.82 4.93
CA ILE A 174 -2.07 -6.38 6.24
C ILE A 174 -2.45 -7.63 7.04
N ASP A 175 -2.12 -7.62 8.33
CA ASP A 175 -2.38 -8.73 9.23
C ASP A 175 -3.90 -8.94 9.42
N GLN A 176 -4.31 -10.19 9.58
CA GLN A 176 -5.73 -10.53 9.70
C GLN A 176 -6.36 -9.94 10.96
N SER A 177 -5.63 -9.87 12.07
CA SER A 177 -6.11 -9.25 13.32
C SER A 177 -6.43 -7.77 13.14
N ASP A 178 -5.57 -7.03 12.42
CA ASP A 178 -5.78 -5.61 12.13
C ASP A 178 -6.94 -5.40 11.15
N PHE A 179 -7.10 -6.32 10.20
CA PHE A 179 -8.23 -6.32 9.29
C PHE A 179 -9.56 -6.52 10.02
N GLU A 180 -9.66 -7.51 10.92
CA GLU A 180 -10.86 -7.74 11.72
C GLU A 180 -11.15 -6.55 12.65
N SER A 181 -10.14 -5.93 13.23
CA SER A 181 -10.29 -4.71 14.02
C SER A 181 -10.91 -3.57 13.19
N VAL A 182 -10.43 -3.34 11.95
CA VAL A 182 -11.01 -2.32 11.07
C VAL A 182 -12.43 -2.69 10.66
N LYS A 183 -12.70 -3.93 10.30
CA LYS A 183 -14.01 -4.45 9.91
C LYS A 183 -15.04 -4.28 11.03
N ALA A 184 -14.65 -4.53 12.30
CA ALA A 184 -15.51 -4.36 13.47
C ALA A 184 -16.00 -2.91 13.65
N MET A 185 -15.20 -1.91 13.24
CA MET A 185 -15.58 -0.50 13.32
C MET A 185 -16.81 -0.14 12.46
N PHE A 186 -17.16 -0.99 11.48
CA PHE A 186 -18.28 -0.80 10.56
C PHE A 186 -19.45 -1.74 10.83
N ARG A 187 -19.34 -2.58 11.87
CA ARG A 187 -20.45 -3.34 12.41
C ARG A 187 -21.16 -2.54 13.50
N GLN A 188 -22.42 -2.86 13.76
CA GLN A 188 -23.23 -2.19 14.80
C GLN A 188 -23.54 -3.16 15.95
N GLU A 189 -22.67 -4.14 16.20
CA GLU A 189 -22.86 -5.11 17.26
C GLU A 189 -22.25 -4.60 18.58
N LYS A 190 -22.90 -4.88 19.72
CA LYS A 190 -22.45 -4.41 21.05
C LYS A 190 -21.08 -4.97 21.50
N ASP A 191 -20.62 -6.01 20.83
CA ASP A 191 -19.37 -6.70 21.18
C ASP A 191 -18.18 -6.32 20.27
N ASP A 192 -18.39 -5.35 19.39
CA ASP A 192 -17.36 -4.96 18.42
C ASP A 192 -16.18 -4.23 19.07
N ASP A 193 -16.39 -3.56 20.22
CA ASP A 193 -15.36 -2.80 20.93
C ASP A 193 -14.17 -3.70 21.34
N TYR A 194 -14.43 -4.90 21.86
CA TYR A 194 -13.38 -5.87 22.18
C TYR A 194 -12.62 -6.31 20.91
N THR A 195 -13.33 -6.50 19.81
CA THR A 195 -12.72 -6.85 18.53
C THR A 195 -11.93 -5.69 17.96
N ILE A 196 -12.43 -4.46 18.09
CA ILE A 196 -11.72 -3.22 17.70
C ILE A 196 -10.39 -3.13 18.46
N LEU A 197 -10.40 -3.39 19.77
CA LEU A 197 -9.19 -3.39 20.60
C LEU A 197 -8.32 -4.65 20.42
N GLY A 198 -8.84 -5.69 19.75
CA GLY A 198 -8.12 -6.95 19.54
C GLY A 198 -7.96 -7.80 20.79
N VAL A 199 -8.92 -7.74 21.72
CA VAL A 199 -8.93 -8.51 22.96
C VAL A 199 -10.14 -9.44 23.04
N SER A 200 -10.06 -10.45 23.92
CA SER A 200 -11.20 -11.30 24.26
C SER A 200 -12.25 -10.53 25.08
N LYS A 201 -13.52 -10.93 24.99
CA LYS A 201 -14.61 -10.40 25.83
C LYS A 201 -14.37 -10.66 27.32
N ASP A 202 -13.63 -11.72 27.65
CA ASP A 202 -13.26 -12.09 29.02
C ASP A 202 -11.94 -11.45 29.47
N ALA A 203 -11.39 -10.49 28.70
CA ALA A 203 -10.14 -9.83 29.02
C ALA A 203 -10.25 -9.03 30.32
N SER A 204 -9.19 -9.11 31.13
CA SER A 204 -9.08 -8.29 32.32
C SER A 204 -8.96 -6.79 32.00
N GLU A 205 -9.34 -5.93 32.95
CA GLU A 205 -9.20 -4.47 32.81
C GLU A 205 -7.75 -4.05 32.47
N ALA A 206 -6.76 -4.77 32.99
CA ALA A 206 -5.36 -4.51 32.71
C ALA A 206 -4.98 -4.82 31.25
N GLU A 207 -5.52 -5.92 30.70
CA GLU A 207 -5.33 -6.29 29.30
C GLU A 207 -6.04 -5.30 28.35
N ILE A 208 -7.27 -4.89 28.67
CA ILE A 208 -8.01 -3.87 27.91
C ILE A 208 -7.23 -2.55 27.89
N LYS A 209 -6.77 -2.06 29.05
CA LYS A 209 -5.97 -0.84 29.14
C LYS A 209 -4.63 -0.93 28.39
N LYS A 210 -4.01 -2.11 28.36
CA LYS A 210 -2.79 -2.36 27.61
C LYS A 210 -3.09 -2.32 26.10
N ALA A 211 -4.09 -3.07 25.65
CA ALA A 211 -4.50 -3.11 24.25
C ALA A 211 -4.87 -1.72 23.72
N TYR A 212 -5.67 -0.96 24.46
CA TYR A 212 -6.00 0.43 24.13
C TYR A 212 -4.73 1.29 23.92
N ARG A 213 -3.78 1.26 24.88
CA ARG A 213 -2.53 2.04 24.74
C ARG A 213 -1.70 1.61 23.53
N ASP A 214 -1.64 0.30 23.24
CA ASP A 214 -0.90 -0.24 22.11
C ASP A 214 -1.58 0.19 20.79
N MET A 215 -2.92 0.15 20.72
CA MET A 215 -3.70 0.60 19.56
C MET A 215 -3.57 2.11 19.33
N VAL A 216 -3.72 2.93 20.38
CA VAL A 216 -3.54 4.39 20.29
C VAL A 216 -2.13 4.73 19.79
N LYS A 217 -1.10 4.04 20.30
CA LYS A 217 0.28 4.23 19.86
C LYS A 217 0.49 3.78 18.40
N LYS A 218 -0.10 2.65 18.01
CA LYS A 218 0.03 2.06 16.67
C LYS A 218 -0.67 2.91 15.60
N TYR A 219 -1.86 3.43 15.91
CA TYR A 219 -2.71 4.12 14.94
C TYR A 219 -2.72 5.64 15.09
N HIS A 220 -1.73 6.19 15.80
CA HIS A 220 -1.62 7.64 15.94
C HIS A 220 -1.39 8.32 14.58
N PRO A 221 -2.15 9.38 14.23
CA PRO A 221 -2.03 10.06 12.93
C PRO A 221 -0.61 10.52 12.58
N ASP A 222 0.18 10.92 13.58
CA ASP A 222 1.56 11.38 13.39
C ASP A 222 2.53 10.28 12.91
N ARG A 223 2.13 9.00 13.01
CA ARG A 223 2.94 7.86 12.54
C ARG A 223 2.73 7.54 11.06
N ILE A 224 1.78 8.21 10.44
CA ILE A 224 1.45 8.01 9.04
C ILE A 224 2.39 8.83 8.18
N ASP A 225 3.37 8.17 7.59
CA ASP A 225 4.30 8.79 6.66
C ASP A 225 3.67 8.84 5.26
N THR A 226 2.78 9.80 5.05
CA THR A 226 2.17 10.08 3.75
C THR A 226 1.74 11.53 3.64
N ASN A 227 1.87 12.07 2.43
CA ASN A 227 1.33 13.38 2.07
C ASN A 227 -0.12 13.29 1.53
N ASP A 228 -0.66 12.07 1.41
CA ASP A 228 -2.02 11.88 0.91
C ASP A 228 -3.06 12.18 1.98
N VAL A 229 -3.95 13.12 1.67
CA VAL A 229 -4.97 13.64 2.59
C VAL A 229 -6.02 12.58 2.92
N ALA A 230 -6.36 11.68 1.98
CA ALA A 230 -7.35 10.64 2.21
C ALA A 230 -6.85 9.63 3.24
N ILE A 231 -5.59 9.23 3.15
CA ILE A 231 -4.97 8.32 4.11
C ILE A 231 -4.91 8.95 5.50
N ARG A 232 -4.51 10.21 5.61
CA ARG A 232 -4.45 10.93 6.89
C ARG A 232 -5.82 11.03 7.54
N LYS A 233 -6.85 11.41 6.78
CA LYS A 233 -8.21 11.52 7.29
C LYS A 233 -8.78 10.15 7.71
N GLY A 234 -8.56 9.10 6.92
CA GLY A 234 -8.94 7.73 7.30
C GLY A 234 -8.29 7.27 8.60
N ALA A 235 -7.05 7.70 8.85
CA ALA A 235 -6.36 7.41 10.11
C ALA A 235 -6.96 8.17 11.30
N GLU A 236 -7.32 9.44 11.12
CA GLU A 236 -7.98 10.24 12.15
C GLU A 236 -9.35 9.64 12.52
N GLU A 237 -10.14 9.23 11.53
CA GLU A 237 -11.43 8.56 11.75
C GLU A 237 -11.25 7.22 12.48
N LYS A 238 -10.26 6.42 12.10
CA LYS A 238 -9.93 5.18 12.79
C LYS A 238 -9.47 5.41 14.21
N PHE A 239 -8.58 6.39 14.44
CA PHE A 239 -8.11 6.74 15.77
C PHE A 239 -9.25 7.15 16.70
N LYS A 240 -10.20 7.94 16.18
CA LYS A 240 -11.41 8.33 16.93
C LYS A 240 -12.24 7.09 17.33
N ARG A 241 -12.44 6.12 16.43
CA ARG A 241 -13.16 4.88 16.75
C ARG A 241 -12.46 4.05 17.83
N ILE A 242 -11.12 4.01 17.85
CA ILE A 242 -10.35 3.35 18.92
C ILE A 242 -10.55 4.07 20.27
N GLN A 243 -10.71 5.39 20.26
CA GLN A 243 -10.97 6.16 21.48
C GLN A 243 -12.40 5.97 22.02
N GLU A 244 -13.35 5.66 21.13
CA GLU A 244 -14.75 5.42 21.46
C GLU A 244 -15.00 3.99 21.96
N ALA A 245 -14.16 3.00 21.58
CA ALA A 245 -14.21 1.61 22.00
C ALA A 245 -13.65 1.42 23.43
#